data_4c157679a6274007c2f3e2e09bfa6e0b
#
_entry.id   4c157679a6274007c2f3e2e09bfa6e0b
#
_cell.length_a   1.000
_cell.length_b   1.000
_cell.length_c   1.000
_cell.angle_alpha   90.00
_cell.angle_beta   90.00
_cell.angle_gamma   90.00
#
_symmetry.space_group_name_H-M   'P 1'
#
loop_
_entity.id
_entity.type
_entity.pdbx_description
1 polymer ?
#
loop_
_entity_poly.entity_id
_entity_poly.type
_entity_poly.pdbx_seq_one_letter_code
_entity_poly.pdbx_strand_id
1 'polypeptide(L)'
;SSAASDVYKRQEVSQFTYFQQVCGYDCRPVTGELTYGLERLAMYVQGVDNVYELNYNGLFGDNNISYGDVFKEAEREYSEYNFNYANVEMIMKHFSEIEIECKKLAENNLALPAYDQCIKASHLFNILDARGAISVTERQGYILRVRALAKLSADAWIATRIK
;
A
#
# COMPACT_ATOMS: atom_id res chain seq x y z
N SER A 1 -1.59 13.82 9.73
CA SER A 1 -2.64 14.06 8.73
C SER A 1 -4.00 13.91 9.37
N SER A 2 -4.98 14.68 8.92
CA SER A 2 -6.39 14.51 9.24
C SER A 2 -7.12 14.08 7.96
N ALA A 3 -8.07 13.16 8.10
CA ALA A 3 -8.86 12.65 6.98
C ALA A 3 -10.35 12.78 7.31
N ALA A 4 -11.14 13.06 6.27
CA ALA A 4 -12.59 12.98 6.28
C ALA A 4 -13.03 12.12 5.09
N SER A 5 -14.16 11.43 5.21
CA SER A 5 -14.66 10.56 4.15
C SER A 5 -16.15 10.78 3.89
N ASP A 6 -16.53 10.64 2.63
CA ASP A 6 -17.94 10.55 2.24
C ASP A 6 -18.38 9.08 2.21
N VAL A 7 -19.56 8.84 2.76
CA VAL A 7 -20.12 7.49 2.91
C VAL A 7 -21.47 7.41 2.20
N TYR A 8 -21.61 6.43 1.29
CA TYR A 8 -22.87 6.08 0.66
C TYR A 8 -23.26 4.65 1.01
N LYS A 9 -24.51 4.42 1.41
CA LYS A 9 -25.00 3.11 1.88
C LYS A 9 -24.06 2.44 2.92
N ARG A 10 -23.50 3.22 3.84
CA ARG A 10 -22.53 2.80 4.88
C ARG A 10 -21.16 2.34 4.35
N GLN A 11 -20.81 2.65 3.11
CA GLN A 11 -19.49 2.39 2.54
C GLN A 11 -18.84 3.70 2.13
N GLU A 12 -17.57 3.84 2.49
CA GLU A 12 -16.77 4.98 2.08
C GLU A 12 -16.55 4.97 0.56
N VAL A 13 -16.87 6.06 -0.11
CA VAL A 13 -16.72 6.22 -1.57
C VAL A 13 -15.64 7.24 -1.94
N SER A 14 -15.38 8.21 -1.06
CA SER A 14 -14.26 9.14 -1.20
C SER A 14 -13.62 9.44 0.14
N GLN A 15 -12.35 9.80 0.12
CA GLN A 15 -11.59 10.22 1.29
C GLN A 15 -10.84 11.50 0.96
N PHE A 16 -10.88 12.46 1.89
CA PHE A 16 -10.09 13.68 1.82
C PHE A 16 -9.04 13.69 2.93
N THR A 17 -7.77 13.89 2.56
CA THR A 17 -6.65 13.88 3.49
C THR A 17 -5.85 15.18 3.40
N TYR A 18 -5.56 15.80 4.54
CA TYR A 18 -4.58 16.87 4.66
C TYR A 18 -3.20 16.32 5.04
N PHE A 19 -2.20 16.62 4.23
CA PHE A 19 -0.81 16.31 4.55
C PHE A 19 -0.17 17.47 5.30
N GLN A 20 -0.36 17.52 6.60
CA GLN A 20 0.26 18.52 7.48
C GLN A 20 1.70 18.17 7.78
N GLN A 21 1.99 16.86 7.95
CA GLN A 21 3.35 16.35 8.19
C GLN A 21 3.57 15.06 7.38
N VAL A 22 4.78 14.92 6.83
CA VAL A 22 5.27 13.70 6.18
C VAL A 22 6.64 13.36 6.76
N CYS A 23 6.81 12.14 7.25
CA CYS A 23 8.04 11.66 7.88
C CYS A 23 8.58 12.58 9.02
N GLY A 24 7.68 13.27 9.74
CA GLY A 24 8.04 14.20 10.82
C GLY A 24 8.38 15.61 10.36
N TYR A 25 8.28 15.92 9.08
CA TYR A 25 8.47 17.26 8.53
C TYR A 25 7.14 17.95 8.29
N ASP A 26 7.02 19.21 8.70
CA ASP A 26 5.87 20.05 8.39
C ASP A 26 5.80 20.36 6.90
N CYS A 27 4.66 20.11 6.28
CA CYS A 27 4.44 20.43 4.88
C CYS A 27 4.06 21.89 4.70
N ARG A 28 4.77 22.58 3.83
CA ARG A 28 4.47 23.98 3.47
C ARG A 28 4.61 24.18 1.95
N PRO A 29 3.50 24.39 1.22
CA PRO A 29 2.12 24.46 1.73
C PRO A 29 1.59 23.10 2.22
N VAL A 30 0.56 23.13 3.07
CA VAL A 30 -0.23 21.94 3.39
C VAL A 30 -1.00 21.54 2.14
N THR A 31 -0.82 20.30 1.69
CA THR A 31 -1.51 19.76 0.52
C THR A 31 -2.72 18.94 0.93
N GLY A 32 -3.74 18.93 0.08
CA GLY A 32 -4.90 18.08 0.20
C GLY A 32 -4.89 16.97 -0.86
N GLU A 33 -5.37 15.79 -0.50
CA GLU A 33 -5.61 14.67 -1.40
C GLU A 33 -7.09 14.32 -1.37
N LEU A 34 -7.65 14.09 -2.54
CA LEU A 34 -9.00 13.56 -2.70
C LEU A 34 -8.92 12.22 -3.39
N THR A 35 -9.25 11.16 -2.66
CA THR A 35 -9.17 9.78 -3.13
C THR A 35 -10.56 9.19 -3.33
N TYR A 36 -10.80 8.54 -4.47
CA TYR A 36 -12.05 7.90 -4.81
C TYR A 36 -11.89 6.37 -4.85
N GLY A 37 -12.85 5.65 -4.25
CA GLY A 37 -12.98 4.19 -4.41
C GLY A 37 -13.71 3.88 -5.72
N LEU A 38 -12.96 3.75 -6.82
CA LEU A 38 -13.55 3.62 -8.16
C LEU A 38 -14.43 2.39 -8.31
N GLU A 39 -14.03 1.26 -7.74
CA GLU A 39 -14.80 0.03 -7.76
C GLU A 39 -16.14 0.21 -7.02
N ARG A 40 -16.14 0.86 -5.87
CA ARG A 40 -17.37 1.14 -5.11
C ARG A 40 -18.30 2.07 -5.87
N LEU A 41 -17.76 3.14 -6.47
CA LEU A 41 -18.54 4.03 -7.31
C LEU A 41 -19.13 3.31 -8.52
N ALA A 42 -18.33 2.47 -9.19
CA ALA A 42 -18.79 1.66 -10.32
C ALA A 42 -19.91 0.69 -9.92
N MET A 43 -19.79 0.04 -8.76
CA MET A 43 -20.84 -0.82 -8.21
C MET A 43 -22.17 -0.07 -8.04
N TYR A 44 -22.13 1.16 -7.52
CA TYR A 44 -23.34 1.98 -7.37
C TYR A 44 -23.91 2.42 -8.70
N VAL A 45 -23.07 2.84 -9.63
CA VAL A 45 -23.49 3.29 -10.96
C VAL A 45 -24.11 2.13 -11.76
N GLN A 46 -23.54 0.94 -11.67
CA GLN A 46 -24.02 -0.25 -12.37
C GLN A 46 -25.11 -1.02 -11.60
N GLY A 47 -25.35 -0.69 -10.33
CA GLY A 47 -26.38 -1.32 -9.52
C GLY A 47 -26.07 -2.76 -9.13
N VAL A 48 -24.79 -3.13 -8.97
CA VAL A 48 -24.32 -4.44 -8.55
C VAL A 48 -23.83 -4.42 -7.10
N ASP A 49 -24.01 -5.53 -6.39
CA ASP A 49 -23.62 -5.66 -4.99
C ASP A 49 -22.25 -6.36 -4.82
N ASN A 50 -21.73 -6.96 -5.87
CA ASN A 50 -20.46 -7.67 -5.88
C ASN A 50 -19.51 -7.04 -6.92
N VAL A 51 -18.30 -6.68 -6.51
CA VAL A 51 -17.28 -6.06 -7.37
C VAL A 51 -16.96 -6.92 -8.60
N TYR A 52 -16.98 -8.23 -8.46
CA TYR A 52 -16.71 -9.16 -9.57
C TYR A 52 -17.78 -9.19 -10.66
N GLU A 53 -18.97 -8.64 -10.39
CA GLU A 53 -20.08 -8.54 -11.36
C GLU A 53 -20.03 -7.25 -12.18
N LEU A 54 -19.10 -6.32 -11.86
CA LEU A 54 -18.93 -5.11 -12.65
C LEU A 54 -18.63 -5.44 -14.11
N ASN A 55 -19.36 -4.78 -15.01
CA ASN A 55 -19.04 -4.78 -16.43
C ASN A 55 -17.76 -3.97 -16.65
N TYR A 56 -16.66 -4.65 -16.99
CA TYR A 56 -15.33 -4.04 -17.06
C TYR A 56 -15.05 -3.38 -18.42
N ASN A 57 -15.51 -3.99 -19.52
CA ASN A 57 -15.25 -3.50 -20.86
C ASN A 57 -16.35 -2.63 -21.47
N GLY A 58 -17.49 -2.46 -20.79
CA GLY A 58 -18.64 -1.68 -21.26
C GLY A 58 -19.46 -2.33 -22.37
N LEU A 59 -19.16 -3.58 -22.75
CA LEU A 59 -19.92 -4.33 -23.75
C LEU A 59 -21.01 -5.17 -23.08
N PHE A 60 -21.98 -5.67 -23.87
CA PHE A 60 -23.12 -6.46 -23.38
C PHE A 60 -23.24 -7.79 -24.11
N GLY A 61 -24.01 -8.70 -23.53
CA GLY A 61 -24.19 -10.04 -24.07
C GLY A 61 -22.91 -10.88 -24.02
N ASP A 62 -22.69 -11.70 -25.03
CA ASP A 62 -21.56 -12.66 -25.08
C ASP A 62 -20.17 -11.98 -25.14
N ASN A 63 -20.13 -10.68 -25.40
CA ASN A 63 -18.89 -9.90 -25.46
C ASN A 63 -18.60 -9.16 -24.12
N ASN A 64 -19.43 -9.32 -23.11
CA ASN A 64 -19.18 -8.74 -21.79
C ASN A 64 -17.97 -9.41 -21.14
N ILE A 65 -17.08 -8.58 -20.60
CA ILE A 65 -15.99 -9.01 -19.72
C ILE A 65 -16.27 -8.38 -18.36
N SER A 66 -16.41 -9.19 -17.34
CA SER A 66 -16.59 -8.72 -15.98
C SER A 66 -15.25 -8.38 -15.29
N TYR A 67 -15.32 -7.60 -14.22
CA TYR A 67 -14.18 -7.37 -13.34
C TYR A 67 -13.65 -8.72 -12.77
N GLY A 68 -14.56 -9.66 -12.53
CA GLY A 68 -14.20 -10.99 -12.06
C GLY A 68 -13.39 -11.79 -13.08
N ASP A 69 -13.71 -11.70 -14.36
CA ASP A 69 -12.96 -12.39 -15.42
C ASP A 69 -11.51 -11.92 -15.49
N VAL A 70 -11.25 -10.66 -15.13
CA VAL A 70 -9.91 -10.06 -15.18
C VAL A 70 -9.12 -10.29 -13.88
N PHE A 71 -9.75 -10.10 -12.72
CA PHE A 71 -9.02 -9.96 -11.45
C PHE A 71 -9.25 -11.07 -10.42
N LYS A 72 -10.37 -11.82 -10.50
CA LYS A 72 -10.75 -12.77 -9.45
C LYS A 72 -9.74 -13.89 -9.24
N GLU A 73 -9.16 -14.43 -10.32
CA GLU A 73 -8.18 -15.51 -10.21
C GLU A 73 -6.87 -15.00 -9.60
N ALA A 74 -6.39 -13.81 -10.03
CA ALA A 74 -5.21 -13.20 -9.44
C ALA A 74 -5.41 -12.94 -7.93
N GLU A 75 -6.57 -12.42 -7.52
CA GLU A 75 -6.90 -12.20 -6.10
C GLU A 75 -6.86 -13.51 -5.31
N ARG A 76 -7.43 -14.60 -5.86
CA ARG A 76 -7.42 -15.92 -5.25
C ARG A 76 -6.00 -16.44 -5.06
N GLU A 77 -5.16 -16.37 -6.12
CA GLU A 77 -3.79 -16.89 -6.08
C GLU A 77 -2.89 -16.07 -5.14
N TYR A 78 -2.98 -14.74 -5.18
CA TYR A 78 -2.21 -13.89 -4.26
C TYR A 78 -2.66 -14.06 -2.81
N SER A 79 -3.95 -14.23 -2.56
CA SER A 79 -4.46 -14.53 -1.21
C SER A 79 -3.93 -15.87 -0.70
N GLU A 80 -3.99 -16.92 -1.53
CA GLU A 80 -3.40 -18.23 -1.19
C GLU A 80 -1.89 -18.12 -0.89
N TYR A 81 -1.14 -17.43 -1.73
CA TYR A 81 0.27 -17.18 -1.49
C TYR A 81 0.50 -16.47 -0.15
N ASN A 82 -0.18 -15.34 0.06
CA ASN A 82 0.04 -14.50 1.23
C ASN A 82 -0.36 -15.18 2.55
N PHE A 83 -1.44 -15.97 2.56
CA PHE A 83 -1.96 -16.58 3.78
C PHE A 83 -1.43 -17.99 4.04
N ASN A 84 -1.10 -18.75 2.99
CA ASN A 84 -0.83 -20.17 3.13
C ASN A 84 0.57 -20.62 2.68
N TYR A 85 1.11 -20.07 1.58
CA TYR A 85 2.30 -20.63 0.92
C TYR A 85 3.57 -19.80 1.04
N ALA A 86 3.48 -18.51 1.34
CA ALA A 86 4.67 -17.65 1.44
C ALA A 86 5.69 -18.23 2.44
N ASN A 87 6.93 -18.39 2.03
CA ASN A 87 8.02 -18.93 2.85
C ASN A 87 8.49 -17.89 3.88
N VAL A 88 8.10 -18.10 5.13
CA VAL A 88 8.36 -17.18 6.25
C VAL A 88 9.84 -16.91 6.46
N GLU A 89 10.67 -17.94 6.48
CA GLU A 89 12.12 -17.80 6.74
C GLU A 89 12.80 -16.97 5.64
N MET A 90 12.46 -17.26 4.37
CA MET A 90 12.94 -16.49 3.22
C MET A 90 12.51 -15.02 3.32
N ILE A 91 11.27 -14.76 3.68
CA ILE A 91 10.75 -13.39 3.78
C ILE A 91 11.41 -12.61 4.93
N MET A 92 11.64 -13.24 6.09
CA MET A 92 12.37 -12.63 7.20
C MET A 92 13.80 -12.27 6.81
N LYS A 93 14.49 -13.15 6.08
CA LYS A 93 15.83 -12.90 5.56
C LYS A 93 15.82 -11.75 4.56
N HIS A 94 14.94 -11.78 3.57
CA HIS A 94 14.80 -10.71 2.58
C HIS A 94 14.46 -9.38 3.22
N PHE A 95 13.61 -9.33 4.23
CA PHE A 95 13.33 -8.09 4.96
C PHE A 95 14.61 -7.50 5.55
N SER A 96 15.44 -8.32 6.18
CA SER A 96 16.69 -7.89 6.79
C SER A 96 17.72 -7.42 5.75
N GLU A 97 17.83 -8.10 4.63
CA GLU A 97 18.72 -7.72 3.51
C GLU A 97 18.29 -6.39 2.88
N ILE A 98 16.98 -6.23 2.64
CA ILE A 98 16.39 -4.99 2.09
C ILE A 98 16.57 -3.82 3.06
N GLU A 99 16.43 -4.04 4.36
CA GLU A 99 16.67 -3.02 5.38
C GLU A 99 18.12 -2.51 5.34
N ILE A 100 19.09 -3.40 5.21
CA ILE A 100 20.51 -3.05 5.10
C ILE A 100 20.75 -2.24 3.82
N GLU A 101 20.23 -2.69 2.68
CA GLU A 101 20.40 -2.00 1.40
C GLU A 101 19.73 -0.62 1.41
N CYS A 102 18.54 -0.50 1.98
CA CYS A 102 17.85 0.79 2.12
C CYS A 102 18.70 1.81 2.89
N LYS A 103 19.27 1.39 4.03
CA LYS A 103 20.16 2.25 4.84
C LYS A 103 21.39 2.70 4.06
N LYS A 104 22.07 1.77 3.38
CA LYS A 104 23.23 2.06 2.55
C LYS A 104 22.92 3.04 1.42
N LEU A 105 21.78 2.89 0.75
CA LEU A 105 21.34 3.79 -0.30
C LEU A 105 21.06 5.21 0.25
N ALA A 106 20.37 5.29 1.39
CA ALA A 106 20.09 6.57 2.04
C ALA A 106 21.39 7.29 2.49
N GLU A 107 22.35 6.57 3.06
CA GLU A 107 23.68 7.10 3.43
C GLU A 107 24.45 7.66 2.22
N ASN A 108 24.23 7.11 1.04
CA ASN A 108 24.80 7.60 -0.22
C ASN A 108 23.91 8.65 -0.93
N ASN A 109 22.93 9.21 -0.24
CA ASN A 109 21.99 10.20 -0.78
C ASN A 109 21.18 9.72 -2.00
N LEU A 110 20.97 8.43 -2.13
CA LEU A 110 20.16 7.79 -3.19
C LEU A 110 18.72 7.59 -2.70
N ALA A 111 18.01 8.69 -2.47
CA ALA A 111 16.71 8.71 -1.80
C ALA A 111 15.63 7.88 -2.52
N LEU A 112 15.54 7.94 -3.85
CA LEU A 112 14.51 7.22 -4.60
C LEU A 112 14.68 5.70 -4.54
N PRO A 113 15.86 5.12 -4.84
CA PRO A 113 16.06 3.69 -4.66
C PRO A 113 16.01 3.25 -3.20
N ALA A 114 16.40 4.10 -2.23
CA ALA A 114 16.19 3.81 -0.80
C ALA A 114 14.71 3.67 -0.47
N TYR A 115 13.87 4.57 -0.96
CA TYR A 115 12.43 4.50 -0.75
C TYR A 115 11.78 3.29 -1.45
N ASP A 116 12.25 2.89 -2.62
CA ASP A 116 11.82 1.65 -3.28
C ASP A 116 12.08 0.42 -2.39
N GLN A 117 13.25 0.34 -1.75
CA GLN A 117 13.53 -0.72 -0.77
C GLN A 117 12.62 -0.62 0.48
N CYS A 118 12.31 0.59 0.95
CA CYS A 118 11.38 0.79 2.06
C CYS A 118 9.97 0.25 1.73
N ILE A 119 9.46 0.49 0.52
CA ILE A 119 8.17 -0.06 0.05
C ILE A 119 8.21 -1.59 0.01
N LYS A 120 9.30 -2.18 -0.50
CA LYS A 120 9.50 -3.64 -0.50
C LYS A 120 9.53 -4.22 0.90
N ALA A 121 10.23 -3.58 1.85
CA ALA A 121 10.24 -3.99 3.25
C ALA A 121 8.83 -3.95 3.86
N SER A 122 8.04 -2.91 3.59
CA SER A 122 6.65 -2.81 4.01
C SER A 122 5.79 -3.94 3.45
N HIS A 123 5.97 -4.30 2.18
CA HIS A 123 5.27 -5.43 1.56
C HIS A 123 5.62 -6.77 2.22
N LEU A 124 6.91 -7.03 2.46
CA LEU A 124 7.34 -8.26 3.13
C LEU A 124 6.79 -8.35 4.57
N PHE A 125 6.77 -7.24 5.30
CA PHE A 125 6.13 -7.18 6.61
C PHE A 125 4.64 -7.55 6.54
N ASN A 126 3.91 -7.03 5.56
CA ASN A 126 2.49 -7.36 5.39
C ASN A 126 2.27 -8.86 5.13
N ILE A 127 3.16 -9.52 4.38
CA ILE A 127 3.10 -10.98 4.17
C ILE A 127 3.36 -11.72 5.48
N LEU A 128 4.36 -11.34 6.28
CA LEU A 128 4.64 -11.94 7.59
C LEU A 128 3.45 -11.80 8.55
N ASP A 129 2.81 -10.63 8.56
CA ASP A 129 1.61 -10.37 9.36
C ASP A 129 0.43 -11.25 8.90
N ALA A 130 0.17 -11.32 7.58
CA ALA A 130 -0.86 -12.17 6.99
C ALA A 130 -0.65 -13.67 7.27
N ARG A 131 0.61 -14.13 7.26
CA ARG A 131 1.00 -15.51 7.61
C ARG A 131 0.84 -15.84 9.10
N GLY A 132 0.57 -14.82 9.94
CA GLY A 132 0.57 -15.01 11.40
C GLY A 132 1.95 -15.42 11.96
N ALA A 133 3.03 -15.10 11.23
CA ALA A 133 4.39 -15.51 11.54
C ALA A 133 5.07 -14.64 12.61
N ILE A 134 4.46 -13.55 12.97
CA ILE A 134 4.98 -12.57 13.94
C ILE A 134 3.96 -12.32 15.06
N SER A 135 4.44 -12.20 16.29
CA SER A 135 3.64 -11.85 17.46
C SER A 135 3.20 -10.39 17.42
N VAL A 136 2.23 -10.02 18.26
CA VAL A 136 1.77 -8.62 18.43
C VAL A 136 2.92 -7.69 18.79
N THR A 137 3.85 -8.14 19.62
CA THR A 137 5.04 -7.36 20.02
C THR A 137 6.02 -7.20 18.86
N GLU A 138 6.32 -8.27 18.13
CA GLU A 138 7.18 -8.22 16.94
C GLU A 138 6.59 -7.35 15.85
N ARG A 139 5.27 -7.39 15.67
CA ARG A 139 4.55 -6.52 14.73
C ARG A 139 4.87 -5.03 14.95
N GLN A 140 4.85 -4.58 16.21
CA GLN A 140 5.23 -3.20 16.53
C GLN A 140 6.71 -2.92 16.17
N GLY A 141 7.59 -3.88 16.42
CA GLY A 141 9.00 -3.79 16.02
C GLY A 141 9.18 -3.62 14.51
N TYR A 142 8.50 -4.41 13.69
CA TYR A 142 8.52 -4.28 12.22
C TYR A 142 7.96 -2.94 11.74
N ILE A 143 6.86 -2.47 12.32
CA ILE A 143 6.29 -1.15 12.00
C ILE A 143 7.31 -0.03 12.27
N LEU A 144 7.99 -0.07 13.41
CA LEU A 144 9.01 0.93 13.75
C LEU A 144 10.21 0.87 12.78
N ARG A 145 10.65 -0.33 12.38
CA ARG A 145 11.72 -0.51 11.38
C ARG A 145 11.33 0.10 10.03
N VAL A 146 10.14 -0.21 9.50
CA VAL A 146 9.65 0.36 8.23
C VAL A 146 9.53 1.89 8.32
N ARG A 147 9.01 2.42 9.43
CA ARG A 147 8.95 3.88 9.66
C ARG A 147 10.33 4.53 9.68
N ALA A 148 11.32 3.87 10.28
CA ALA A 148 12.70 4.35 10.28
C ALA A 148 13.29 4.39 8.87
N LEU A 149 13.04 3.39 8.02
CA LEU A 149 13.47 3.37 6.63
C LEU A 149 12.79 4.49 5.81
N ALA A 150 11.51 4.73 6.01
CA ALA A 150 10.81 5.85 5.38
C ALA A 150 11.40 7.19 5.79
N LYS A 151 11.72 7.36 7.07
CA LYS A 151 12.36 8.59 7.59
C LYS A 151 13.74 8.80 6.96
N LEU A 152 14.58 7.76 6.92
CA LEU A 152 15.92 7.84 6.29
C LEU A 152 15.83 8.22 4.81
N SER A 153 14.89 7.66 4.07
CA SER A 153 14.66 7.98 2.66
C SER A 153 14.22 9.44 2.48
N ALA A 154 13.33 9.92 3.37
CA ALA A 154 12.89 11.32 3.36
C ALA A 154 14.04 12.29 3.71
N ASP A 155 14.88 11.95 4.71
CA ASP A 155 16.03 12.75 5.08
C ASP A 155 17.05 12.88 3.93
N ALA A 156 17.34 11.77 3.25
CA ALA A 156 18.20 11.76 2.05
C ALA A 156 17.59 12.61 0.91
N TRP A 157 16.26 12.56 0.73
CA TRP A 157 15.56 13.38 -0.25
C TRP A 157 15.73 14.87 0.04
N ILE A 158 15.47 15.28 1.29
CA ILE A 158 15.58 16.67 1.71
C ILE A 158 17.01 17.17 1.56
N ALA A 159 18.00 16.39 2.01
CA ALA A 159 19.41 16.76 1.93
C ALA A 159 19.90 17.04 0.50
N THR A 160 19.30 16.41 -0.51
CA THR A 160 19.72 16.53 -1.92
C THR A 160 18.86 17.47 -2.75
N ARG A 161 17.62 17.79 -2.33
CA ARG A 161 16.63 18.50 -3.14
C ARG A 161 16.19 19.84 -2.60
N ILE A 162 16.25 20.03 -1.29
CA ILE A 162 15.87 21.29 -0.64
C ILE A 162 17.17 22.00 -0.26
N LYS A 163 17.50 23.03 -1.03
CA LYS A 163 18.60 23.95 -0.74
C LYS A 163 18.10 25.16 0.02
#